data_29b08ed58d521b09f8ab9757c8b2482b
#
_entry.id   29b08ed58d521b09f8ab9757c8b2482b
#
_cell.length_a   1.000
_cell.length_b   1.000
_cell.length_c   1.000
_cell.angle_alpha   90.00
_cell.angle_beta   90.00
_cell.angle_gamma   90.00
#
_symmetry.space_group_name_H-M   'P 1'
#
loop_
_entity.id
_entity.type
_entity.pdbx_description
1 polymer ?
#
loop_
_entity_poly.entity_id
_entity_poly.type
_entity_poly.pdbx_seq_one_letter_code
_entity_poly.pdbx_strand_id
1 'polypeptide(L)'
;MLFRSVKRIYLLDQRGVATEALAARLKKAESVRSIEAELYHCDLVIEAASRDAAVEMIPKVVGRGVDIMIMSVGALVDDDYRNSVYETARNTGARILVPSGALCGTDGLSSSTVGEISEVKLTTTKNPDGLAGIPYLTEKGIFLEKITKPTVIYEGNAREAVKLFPKNINVAATVSIMGIGFDRTKVKIIVDPKAKSNSHELTVKGEFGKMVSRTDNVPSEKNPATSHLAALSAISALKRIIRNDWVGI
;
A
#
# COMPACT_ATOMS: atom_id res chain seq x y z
N MET A 1 -21.16 -8.94 -11.52
CA MET A 1 -21.39 -10.39 -11.26
C MET A 1 -20.14 -11.13 -10.79
N LEU A 2 -19.09 -10.41 -10.43
CA LEU A 2 -17.73 -10.94 -10.17
C LEU A 2 -17.58 -11.61 -8.79
N PHE A 3 -18.38 -11.25 -7.81
CA PHE A 3 -18.29 -11.73 -6.43
C PHE A 3 -19.39 -12.71 -6.04
N ARG A 4 -19.91 -13.50 -7.00
CA ARG A 4 -20.87 -14.56 -6.70
C ARG A 4 -20.30 -15.65 -5.79
N SER A 5 -18.98 -15.93 -5.92
CA SER A 5 -18.23 -16.87 -5.09
C SER A 5 -18.03 -16.41 -3.63
N VAL A 6 -18.09 -15.10 -3.35
CA VAL A 6 -18.02 -14.59 -1.98
C VAL A 6 -19.32 -14.98 -1.24
N LYS A 7 -19.18 -15.78 -0.20
CA LYS A 7 -20.30 -16.27 0.60
C LYS A 7 -20.67 -15.30 1.71
N ARG A 8 -19.67 -14.75 2.40
CA ARG A 8 -19.82 -13.88 3.59
C ARG A 8 -18.72 -12.84 3.63
N ILE A 9 -19.01 -11.69 4.21
CA ILE A 9 -18.06 -10.60 4.43
C ILE A 9 -18.18 -10.15 5.88
N TYR A 10 -17.10 -10.26 6.65
CA TYR A 10 -17.00 -9.72 7.99
C TYR A 10 -16.38 -8.32 7.91
N LEU A 11 -16.99 -7.34 8.57
CA LEU A 11 -16.54 -5.96 8.60
C LEU A 11 -16.10 -5.60 10.01
N LEU A 12 -14.83 -5.19 10.15
CA LEU A 12 -14.25 -4.75 11.41
C LEU A 12 -13.69 -3.33 11.24
N ASP A 13 -14.06 -2.41 12.14
CA ASP A 13 -13.48 -1.07 12.27
C ASP A 13 -13.58 -0.66 13.76
N GLN A 14 -12.67 0.16 14.23
CA GLN A 14 -12.75 0.73 15.60
C GLN A 14 -14.04 1.51 15.82
N ARG A 15 -14.62 2.06 14.75
CA ARG A 15 -15.91 2.75 14.74
C ARG A 15 -17.00 1.78 14.32
N GLY A 16 -17.61 1.07 15.25
CA GLY A 16 -18.66 0.09 14.98
C GLY A 16 -19.82 0.63 14.13
N VAL A 17 -20.19 1.90 14.29
CA VAL A 17 -21.22 2.55 13.48
C VAL A 17 -20.88 2.55 11.98
N ALA A 18 -19.59 2.65 11.62
CA ALA A 18 -19.17 2.65 10.21
C ALA A 18 -19.35 1.26 9.57
N THR A 19 -19.05 0.19 10.31
CA THR A 19 -19.24 -1.20 9.83
C THR A 19 -20.71 -1.56 9.76
N GLU A 20 -21.51 -1.16 10.72
CA GLU A 20 -22.98 -1.39 10.72
C GLU A 20 -23.65 -0.70 9.52
N ALA A 21 -23.30 0.59 9.27
CA ALA A 21 -23.79 1.34 8.12
C ALA A 21 -23.39 0.72 6.78
N LEU A 22 -22.19 0.14 6.68
CA LEU A 22 -21.74 -0.56 5.49
C LEU A 22 -22.42 -1.92 5.35
N ALA A 23 -22.56 -2.69 6.44
CA ALA A 23 -23.25 -3.99 6.46
C ALA A 23 -24.70 -3.87 6.00
N ALA A 24 -25.40 -2.83 6.43
CA ALA A 24 -26.78 -2.57 6.02
C ALA A 24 -26.95 -2.37 4.49
N ARG A 25 -25.88 -2.01 3.77
CA ARG A 25 -25.88 -1.80 2.32
C ARG A 25 -25.49 -3.04 1.51
N LEU A 26 -24.98 -4.08 2.16
CA LEU A 26 -24.38 -5.26 1.53
C LEU A 26 -25.07 -6.53 2.02
N LYS A 27 -25.76 -7.25 1.12
CA LYS A 27 -26.56 -8.44 1.45
C LYS A 27 -25.79 -9.58 2.14
N LYS A 28 -24.46 -9.60 2.09
CA LYS A 28 -23.61 -10.70 2.59
C LYS A 28 -22.63 -10.23 3.66
N ALA A 29 -22.80 -9.01 4.15
CA ALA A 29 -21.89 -8.41 5.11
C ALA A 29 -22.51 -8.33 6.50
N GLU A 30 -21.68 -8.55 7.50
CA GLU A 30 -22.00 -8.37 8.91
C GLU A 30 -20.89 -7.63 9.64
N SER A 31 -21.27 -6.79 10.60
CA SER A 31 -20.33 -6.08 11.47
C SER A 31 -19.90 -7.02 12.60
N VAL A 32 -18.59 -7.13 12.83
CA VAL A 32 -18.03 -7.95 13.89
C VAL A 32 -17.20 -7.10 14.86
N ARG A 33 -17.05 -7.57 16.10
CA ARG A 33 -16.30 -6.85 17.14
C ARG A 33 -14.85 -7.30 17.28
N SER A 34 -14.52 -8.48 16.78
CA SER A 34 -13.19 -9.08 16.84
C SER A 34 -12.99 -9.90 15.57
N ILE A 35 -11.76 -9.90 15.08
CA ILE A 35 -11.37 -10.73 13.95
C ILE A 35 -11.04 -12.16 14.39
N GLU A 36 -10.55 -12.34 15.61
CA GLU A 36 -10.03 -13.61 16.10
C GLU A 36 -11.06 -14.74 16.05
N ALA A 37 -12.32 -14.42 16.35
CA ALA A 37 -13.43 -15.40 16.28
C ALA A 37 -13.75 -15.78 14.82
N GLU A 38 -13.60 -14.84 13.90
CA GLU A 38 -14.01 -15.01 12.51
C GLU A 38 -12.91 -15.62 11.63
N LEU A 39 -11.64 -15.60 12.06
CA LEU A 39 -10.51 -16.13 11.26
C LEU A 39 -10.69 -17.59 10.85
N TYR A 40 -11.35 -18.40 11.66
CA TYR A 40 -11.66 -19.82 11.33
C TYR A 40 -12.64 -19.98 10.15
N HIS A 41 -13.33 -18.90 9.78
CA HIS A 41 -14.32 -18.87 8.72
C HIS A 41 -13.91 -18.02 7.53
N CYS A 42 -12.70 -17.46 7.57
CA CYS A 42 -12.17 -16.58 6.54
C CYS A 42 -11.18 -17.31 5.63
N ASP A 43 -11.34 -17.14 4.32
CA ASP A 43 -10.34 -17.53 3.31
C ASP A 43 -9.31 -16.42 3.09
N LEU A 44 -9.72 -15.15 3.29
CA LEU A 44 -8.91 -13.96 3.03
C LEU A 44 -9.29 -12.82 3.96
N VAL A 45 -8.31 -12.17 4.56
CA VAL A 45 -8.46 -10.88 5.24
C VAL A 45 -7.94 -9.77 4.34
N ILE A 46 -8.68 -8.66 4.22
CA ILE A 46 -8.22 -7.44 3.52
C ILE A 46 -8.00 -6.36 4.57
N GLU A 47 -6.74 -6.05 4.87
CA GLU A 47 -6.37 -4.97 5.77
C GLU A 47 -6.37 -3.65 4.98
N ALA A 48 -7.20 -2.70 5.40
CA ALA A 48 -7.30 -1.37 4.83
C ALA A 48 -7.55 -0.31 5.91
N ALA A 49 -6.97 -0.47 7.09
CA ALA A 49 -7.19 0.37 8.26
C ALA A 49 -6.03 1.37 8.48
N SER A 50 -4.99 0.95 9.17
CA SER A 50 -3.81 1.77 9.46
C SER A 50 -2.56 0.91 9.60
N ARG A 51 -1.38 1.56 9.54
CA ARG A 51 -0.10 0.89 9.76
C ARG A 51 -0.08 0.11 11.09
N ASP A 52 -0.50 0.74 12.17
CA ASP A 52 -0.44 0.13 13.51
C ASP A 52 -1.43 -1.03 13.62
N ALA A 53 -2.63 -0.89 13.07
CA ALA A 53 -3.60 -1.98 12.98
C ALA A 53 -3.06 -3.14 12.14
N ALA A 54 -2.37 -2.86 11.04
CA ALA A 54 -1.74 -3.88 10.20
C ALA A 54 -0.64 -4.64 10.97
N VAL A 55 0.24 -3.93 11.67
CA VAL A 55 1.30 -4.55 12.50
C VAL A 55 0.72 -5.52 13.53
N GLU A 56 -0.39 -5.16 14.16
CA GLU A 56 -1.07 -6.04 15.13
C GLU A 56 -1.80 -7.21 14.47
N MET A 57 -2.46 -6.98 13.33
CA MET A 57 -3.35 -7.94 12.70
C MET A 57 -2.61 -9.01 11.89
N ILE A 58 -1.56 -8.64 11.15
CA ILE A 58 -0.89 -9.55 10.22
C ILE A 58 -0.43 -10.85 10.88
N PRO A 59 0.28 -10.84 12.03
CA PRO A 59 0.74 -12.07 12.67
C PRO A 59 -0.43 -12.97 13.11
N LYS A 60 -1.54 -12.39 13.56
CA LYS A 60 -2.73 -13.14 13.98
C LYS A 60 -3.38 -13.87 12.80
N VAL A 61 -3.47 -13.20 11.65
CA VAL A 61 -4.08 -13.76 10.43
C VAL A 61 -3.21 -14.86 9.85
N VAL A 62 -1.93 -14.57 9.58
CA VAL A 62 -1.02 -15.57 8.97
C VAL A 62 -0.75 -16.74 9.91
N GLY A 63 -0.73 -16.52 11.23
CA GLY A 63 -0.60 -17.57 12.24
C GLY A 63 -1.76 -18.57 12.26
N ARG A 64 -2.90 -18.22 11.67
CA ARG A 64 -4.06 -19.10 11.47
C ARG A 64 -4.13 -19.75 10.09
N GLY A 65 -3.11 -19.54 9.24
CA GLY A 65 -3.08 -20.04 7.87
C GLY A 65 -4.05 -19.32 6.92
N VAL A 66 -4.52 -18.14 7.29
CA VAL A 66 -5.46 -17.33 6.49
C VAL A 66 -4.66 -16.37 5.62
N ASP A 67 -5.06 -16.24 4.35
CA ASP A 67 -4.47 -15.27 3.43
C ASP A 67 -4.73 -13.84 3.89
N ILE A 68 -3.77 -12.94 3.66
CA ILE A 68 -3.96 -11.52 3.95
C ILE A 68 -3.55 -10.63 2.79
N MET A 69 -4.42 -9.69 2.43
CA MET A 69 -4.12 -8.59 1.52
C MET A 69 -3.87 -7.33 2.33
N ILE A 70 -2.69 -6.72 2.17
CA ILE A 70 -2.23 -5.58 2.97
C ILE A 70 -2.24 -4.32 2.12
N MET A 71 -3.03 -3.31 2.54
CA MET A 71 -3.03 -1.98 1.94
C MET A 71 -2.13 -1.01 2.71
N SER A 72 -1.94 -1.21 4.01
CA SER A 72 -1.04 -0.41 4.86
C SER A 72 0.39 -0.97 4.82
N VAL A 73 0.97 -1.03 3.62
CA VAL A 73 2.25 -1.72 3.33
C VAL A 73 3.42 -1.20 4.15
N GLY A 74 3.37 0.06 4.62
CA GLY A 74 4.33 0.62 5.55
C GLY A 74 4.49 -0.15 6.87
N ALA A 75 3.55 -1.02 7.22
CA ALA A 75 3.67 -1.94 8.36
C ALA A 75 4.85 -2.91 8.24
N LEU A 76 5.26 -3.22 7.00
CA LEU A 76 6.33 -4.17 6.69
C LEU A 76 7.73 -3.52 6.57
N VAL A 77 7.90 -2.29 7.06
CA VAL A 77 9.18 -1.55 6.95
C VAL A 77 10.27 -2.12 7.86
N ASP A 78 9.90 -2.66 9.00
CA ASP A 78 10.83 -3.31 9.91
C ASP A 78 11.22 -4.68 9.38
N ASP A 79 12.53 -4.94 9.25
CA ASP A 79 13.02 -6.15 8.62
C ASP A 79 12.78 -7.39 9.48
N ASP A 80 12.98 -7.30 10.81
CA ASP A 80 12.81 -8.42 11.72
C ASP A 80 11.33 -8.81 11.80
N TYR A 81 10.47 -7.81 11.95
CA TYR A 81 9.02 -8.01 11.92
C TYR A 81 8.57 -8.65 10.60
N ARG A 82 9.00 -8.09 9.46
CA ARG A 82 8.64 -8.59 8.13
C ARG A 82 9.11 -10.04 7.93
N ASN A 83 10.35 -10.35 8.30
CA ASN A 83 10.92 -11.69 8.18
C ASN A 83 10.15 -12.70 9.03
N SER A 84 9.82 -12.35 10.28
CA SER A 84 9.02 -13.18 11.18
C SER A 84 7.62 -13.46 10.62
N VAL A 85 6.97 -12.44 10.07
CA VAL A 85 5.65 -12.57 9.43
C VAL A 85 5.71 -13.46 8.19
N TYR A 86 6.74 -13.29 7.34
CA TYR A 86 6.92 -14.12 6.14
C TYR A 86 7.25 -15.57 6.48
N GLU A 87 8.05 -15.80 7.53
CA GLU A 87 8.33 -17.15 8.03
C GLU A 87 7.05 -17.81 8.54
N THR A 88 6.27 -17.12 9.37
CA THR A 88 5.00 -17.62 9.86
C THR A 88 4.06 -17.98 8.70
N ALA A 89 3.95 -17.10 7.69
CA ALA A 89 3.10 -17.35 6.53
C ALA A 89 3.55 -18.61 5.76
N ARG A 90 4.87 -18.79 5.55
CA ARG A 90 5.41 -20.03 4.91
C ARG A 90 5.06 -21.27 5.70
N ASN A 91 5.22 -21.24 7.02
CA ASN A 91 4.98 -22.39 7.89
C ASN A 91 3.49 -22.78 7.97
N THR A 92 2.59 -21.82 7.85
CA THR A 92 1.14 -22.05 7.90
C THR A 92 0.49 -22.24 6.54
N GLY A 93 1.21 -21.94 5.45
CA GLY A 93 0.67 -21.94 4.09
C GLY A 93 -0.14 -20.69 3.72
N ALA A 94 -0.21 -19.68 4.59
CA ALA A 94 -0.88 -18.42 4.31
C ALA A 94 -0.14 -17.61 3.25
N ARG A 95 -0.87 -16.88 2.41
CA ARG A 95 -0.31 -15.96 1.42
C ARG A 95 -0.41 -14.52 1.91
N ILE A 96 0.69 -13.76 1.74
CA ILE A 96 0.71 -12.32 1.96
C ILE A 96 0.63 -11.65 0.59
N LEU A 97 -0.40 -10.86 0.38
CA LEU A 97 -0.75 -10.21 -0.87
C LEU A 97 -0.57 -8.70 -0.73
N VAL A 98 0.28 -8.12 -1.55
CA VAL A 98 0.51 -6.67 -1.59
C VAL A 98 0.14 -6.17 -2.98
N PRO A 99 -1.02 -5.51 -3.15
CA PRO A 99 -1.41 -4.93 -4.44
C PRO A 99 -0.45 -3.81 -4.86
N SER A 100 -0.39 -3.54 -6.17
CA SER A 100 0.45 -2.47 -6.72
C SER A 100 0.13 -1.07 -6.18
N GLY A 101 -1.05 -0.90 -5.58
CA GLY A 101 -1.49 0.39 -5.06
C GLY A 101 -1.72 1.40 -6.18
N ALA A 102 -1.11 2.57 -6.04
CA ALA A 102 -1.24 3.67 -7.00
C ALA A 102 -0.13 3.69 -8.07
N LEU A 103 0.53 2.54 -8.30
CA LEU A 103 1.66 2.41 -9.24
C LEU A 103 1.31 1.61 -10.48
N CYS A 104 2.08 1.85 -11.55
CA CYS A 104 2.26 0.94 -12.67
C CYS A 104 3.74 0.48 -12.76
N GLY A 105 4.01 -0.57 -13.54
CA GLY A 105 5.37 -1.11 -13.73
C GLY A 105 5.89 -1.96 -12.56
N THR A 106 5.02 -2.42 -11.69
CA THR A 106 5.37 -3.32 -10.58
C THR A 106 5.78 -4.69 -11.06
N ASP A 107 5.18 -5.17 -12.15
CA ASP A 107 5.56 -6.37 -12.88
C ASP A 107 6.97 -6.28 -13.46
N GLY A 108 7.30 -5.16 -14.12
CA GLY A 108 8.64 -4.91 -14.63
C GLY A 108 9.68 -4.78 -13.50
N LEU A 109 9.34 -4.12 -12.38
CA LEU A 109 10.22 -4.07 -11.21
C LEU A 109 10.46 -5.47 -10.64
N SER A 110 9.40 -6.27 -10.45
CA SER A 110 9.54 -7.64 -9.94
C SER A 110 10.40 -8.50 -10.87
N SER A 111 10.14 -8.45 -12.17
CA SER A 111 10.93 -9.20 -13.17
C SER A 111 12.39 -8.79 -13.18
N SER A 112 12.68 -7.49 -12.99
CA SER A 112 14.06 -6.99 -12.99
C SER A 112 14.89 -7.47 -11.79
N THR A 113 14.25 -7.94 -10.70
CA THR A 113 14.97 -8.47 -9.52
C THR A 113 15.64 -9.83 -9.75
N VAL A 114 15.34 -10.48 -10.87
CA VAL A 114 16.02 -11.74 -11.25
C VAL A 114 17.46 -11.48 -11.67
N GLY A 115 17.77 -10.29 -12.21
CA GLY A 115 19.11 -9.81 -12.52
C GLY A 115 19.60 -8.75 -11.51
N GLU A 116 20.75 -8.13 -11.80
CA GLU A 116 21.28 -7.07 -10.95
C GLU A 116 20.54 -5.74 -11.20
N ILE A 117 20.07 -5.12 -10.10
CA ILE A 117 19.50 -3.78 -10.08
C ILE A 117 20.50 -2.81 -9.47
N SER A 118 20.87 -1.77 -10.23
CA SER A 118 21.76 -0.70 -9.80
C SER A 118 21.01 0.47 -9.14
N GLU A 119 19.77 0.76 -9.56
CA GLU A 119 18.98 1.87 -9.03
C GLU A 119 17.49 1.57 -9.05
N VAL A 120 16.82 1.86 -7.92
CA VAL A 120 15.37 2.02 -7.85
C VAL A 120 15.08 3.39 -7.25
N LYS A 121 14.35 4.23 -7.99
CA LYS A 121 13.96 5.58 -7.56
C LYS A 121 12.48 5.80 -7.76
N LEU A 122 11.80 6.19 -6.68
CA LEU A 122 10.41 6.63 -6.70
C LEU A 122 10.34 8.15 -6.50
N THR A 123 9.76 8.86 -7.45
CA THR A 123 9.42 10.28 -7.30
C THR A 123 7.91 10.42 -7.13
N THR A 124 7.49 11.02 -6.04
CA THR A 124 6.08 11.31 -5.75
C THR A 124 5.84 12.81 -5.78
N THR A 125 4.87 13.26 -6.58
CA THR A 125 4.44 14.66 -6.62
C THR A 125 3.00 14.76 -6.13
N LYS A 126 2.77 15.69 -5.20
CA LYS A 126 1.44 15.97 -4.63
C LYS A 126 1.21 17.47 -4.53
N ASN A 127 -0.08 17.84 -4.48
CA ASN A 127 -0.42 19.21 -4.06
C ASN A 127 -0.21 19.38 -2.54
N PRO A 128 -0.19 20.64 -2.04
CA PRO A 128 -0.03 20.94 -0.61
C PRO A 128 -1.04 20.22 0.29
N ASP A 129 -2.32 20.16 -0.11
CA ASP A 129 -3.40 19.58 0.70
C ASP A 129 -3.17 18.08 0.99
N GLY A 130 -2.56 17.36 0.04
CA GLY A 130 -2.23 15.95 0.19
C GLY A 130 -1.11 15.66 1.20
N LEU A 131 -0.46 16.71 1.72
CA LEU A 131 0.67 16.62 2.66
C LEU A 131 0.44 17.43 3.95
N ALA A 132 -0.77 17.97 4.14
CA ALA A 132 -1.09 18.74 5.33
C ALA A 132 -0.98 17.91 6.61
N GLY A 133 -0.50 18.54 7.68
CA GLY A 133 -0.41 17.95 9.02
C GLY A 133 0.69 16.91 9.21
N ILE A 134 1.72 16.88 8.36
CA ILE A 134 2.89 16.02 8.51
C ILE A 134 3.89 16.68 9.47
N PRO A 135 4.22 16.07 10.64
CA PRO A 135 5.10 16.69 11.66
C PRO A 135 6.48 17.06 11.10
N TYR A 136 7.06 16.21 10.28
CA TYR A 136 8.36 16.45 9.63
C TYR A 136 8.44 17.80 8.91
N LEU A 137 7.37 18.25 8.26
CA LEU A 137 7.36 19.54 7.55
C LEU A 137 7.49 20.70 8.52
N THR A 138 6.78 20.65 9.65
CA THR A 138 6.86 21.65 10.71
C THR A 138 8.24 21.67 11.35
N GLU A 139 8.80 20.51 11.66
CA GLU A 139 10.15 20.37 12.23
C GLU A 139 11.24 20.93 11.31
N LYS A 140 11.07 20.82 10.01
CA LYS A 140 11.99 21.36 8.99
C LYS A 140 11.70 22.81 8.61
N GLY A 141 10.70 23.46 9.20
CA GLY A 141 10.29 24.81 8.85
C GLY A 141 9.75 24.94 7.42
N ILE A 142 9.17 23.85 6.88
CA ILE A 142 8.56 23.82 5.54
C ILE A 142 7.08 24.20 5.66
N PHE A 143 6.76 25.39 5.20
CA PHE A 143 5.40 25.95 5.22
C PHE A 143 4.78 25.74 3.83
N LEU A 144 3.82 24.80 3.73
CA LEU A 144 3.20 24.42 2.47
C LEU A 144 2.53 25.58 1.74
N GLU A 145 1.92 26.49 2.50
CA GLU A 145 1.25 27.70 1.99
C GLU A 145 2.20 28.73 1.34
N LYS A 146 3.51 28.63 1.64
CA LYS A 146 4.54 29.51 1.04
C LYS A 146 5.14 28.93 -0.25
N ILE A 147 4.81 27.67 -0.58
CA ILE A 147 5.34 27.01 -1.78
C ILE A 147 4.54 27.47 -3.00
N THR A 148 5.18 28.18 -3.93
CA THR A 148 4.53 28.72 -5.14
C THR A 148 4.94 28.01 -6.44
N LYS A 149 5.94 27.11 -6.38
CA LYS A 149 6.45 26.33 -7.50
C LYS A 149 6.81 24.92 -7.05
N PRO A 150 6.95 23.94 -7.95
CA PRO A 150 7.39 22.60 -7.61
C PRO A 150 8.64 22.61 -6.73
N THR A 151 8.55 22.07 -5.52
CA THR A 151 9.59 22.12 -4.49
C THR A 151 9.82 20.73 -3.93
N VAL A 152 11.07 20.29 -3.88
CA VAL A 152 11.47 19.05 -3.22
C VAL A 152 11.43 19.27 -1.72
N ILE A 153 10.63 18.46 -1.01
CA ILE A 153 10.51 18.52 0.44
C ILE A 153 11.21 17.35 1.14
N TYR A 154 11.51 16.29 0.40
CA TYR A 154 12.26 15.15 0.88
C TYR A 154 13.02 14.48 -0.27
N GLU A 155 14.26 14.08 -0.01
CA GLU A 155 15.06 13.19 -0.87
C GLU A 155 15.94 12.33 0.03
N GLY A 156 15.76 10.99 -0.02
CA GLY A 156 16.45 10.05 0.85
C GLY A 156 16.08 8.61 0.51
N ASN A 157 16.25 7.69 1.45
CA ASN A 157 15.84 6.30 1.29
C ASN A 157 14.38 6.06 1.72
N ALA A 158 13.83 4.92 1.31
CA ALA A 158 12.45 4.59 1.63
C ALA A 158 12.23 4.28 3.11
N ARG A 159 13.21 3.76 3.84
CA ARG A 159 13.10 3.46 5.28
C ARG A 159 12.83 4.72 6.09
N GLU A 160 13.58 5.78 5.83
CA GLU A 160 13.36 7.08 6.46
C GLU A 160 12.05 7.71 6.00
N ALA A 161 11.76 7.66 4.68
CA ALA A 161 10.53 8.21 4.15
C ALA A 161 9.29 7.61 4.81
N VAL A 162 9.25 6.27 5.06
CA VAL A 162 8.12 5.60 5.74
C VAL A 162 7.93 6.11 7.17
N LYS A 163 9.00 6.45 7.89
CA LYS A 163 8.93 7.00 9.24
C LYS A 163 8.40 8.43 9.24
N LEU A 164 8.87 9.25 8.29
CA LEU A 164 8.57 10.68 8.23
C LEU A 164 7.20 11.00 7.63
N PHE A 165 6.69 10.14 6.75
CA PHE A 165 5.44 10.34 6.00
C PHE A 165 4.46 9.16 6.13
N PRO A 166 4.09 8.70 7.34
CA PRO A 166 3.43 7.41 7.57
C PRO A 166 2.09 7.23 6.84
N LYS A 167 1.38 8.32 6.55
CA LYS A 167 0.09 8.28 5.83
C LYS A 167 0.21 8.32 4.31
N ASN A 168 1.42 8.59 3.77
CA ASN A 168 1.60 8.93 2.35
C ASN A 168 2.58 8.01 1.62
N ILE A 169 3.06 6.94 2.26
CA ILE A 169 4.27 6.25 1.80
C ILE A 169 4.09 4.76 1.46
N ASN A 170 2.85 4.23 1.48
CA ASN A 170 2.61 2.83 1.11
C ASN A 170 3.19 2.48 -0.27
N VAL A 171 3.17 3.43 -1.20
CA VAL A 171 3.76 3.27 -2.54
C VAL A 171 5.26 3.00 -2.47
N ALA A 172 6.01 3.75 -1.64
CA ALA A 172 7.45 3.53 -1.49
C ALA A 172 7.75 2.21 -0.76
N ALA A 173 6.90 1.82 0.21
CA ALA A 173 7.00 0.52 0.86
C ALA A 173 6.78 -0.63 -0.15
N THR A 174 5.76 -0.53 -1.00
CA THR A 174 5.50 -1.51 -2.06
C THR A 174 6.70 -1.63 -3.00
N VAL A 175 7.23 -0.52 -3.51
CA VAL A 175 8.41 -0.50 -4.39
C VAL A 175 9.62 -1.14 -3.70
N SER A 176 9.83 -0.86 -2.41
CA SER A 176 10.97 -1.38 -1.66
C SER A 176 10.88 -2.90 -1.45
N ILE A 177 9.69 -3.41 -1.12
CA ILE A 177 9.48 -4.85 -0.92
C ILE A 177 9.59 -5.62 -2.24
N MET A 178 9.09 -5.05 -3.32
CA MET A 178 9.14 -5.67 -4.65
C MET A 178 10.50 -5.54 -5.33
N GLY A 179 11.32 -4.58 -4.92
CA GLY A 179 12.59 -4.23 -5.55
C GLY A 179 13.80 -4.62 -4.70
N ILE A 180 14.61 -3.62 -4.33
CA ILE A 180 15.94 -3.79 -3.72
C ILE A 180 16.00 -3.46 -2.22
N GLY A 181 14.85 -3.46 -1.55
CA GLY A 181 14.73 -3.18 -0.11
C GLY A 181 14.65 -1.69 0.22
N PHE A 182 14.33 -1.42 1.49
CA PHE A 182 14.02 -0.06 1.96
C PHE A 182 15.23 0.89 1.97
N ASP A 183 16.42 0.37 2.24
CA ASP A 183 17.63 1.20 2.38
C ASP A 183 18.20 1.62 1.03
N ARG A 184 18.03 0.77 0.01
CA ARG A 184 18.54 1.01 -1.34
C ARG A 184 17.53 1.72 -2.25
N THR A 185 16.24 1.68 -1.92
CA THR A 185 15.21 2.39 -2.69
C THR A 185 15.25 3.87 -2.39
N LYS A 186 15.53 4.69 -3.41
CA LYS A 186 15.53 6.15 -3.32
C LYS A 186 14.11 6.70 -3.43
N VAL A 187 13.77 7.64 -2.57
CA VAL A 187 12.48 8.33 -2.56
C VAL A 187 12.68 9.83 -2.64
N LYS A 188 11.95 10.45 -3.56
CA LYS A 188 11.86 11.89 -3.72
C LYS A 188 10.41 12.35 -3.61
N ILE A 189 10.13 13.31 -2.75
CA ILE A 189 8.79 13.89 -2.58
C ILE A 189 8.82 15.35 -2.99
N ILE A 190 7.92 15.70 -3.90
CA ILE A 190 7.76 17.03 -4.46
C ILE A 190 6.37 17.56 -4.10
N VAL A 191 6.32 18.78 -3.59
CA VAL A 191 5.08 19.56 -3.50
C VAL A 191 4.97 20.41 -4.74
N ASP A 192 3.85 20.32 -5.45
CA ASP A 192 3.54 21.22 -6.57
C ASP A 192 2.16 21.82 -6.37
N PRO A 193 2.05 23.14 -6.11
CA PRO A 193 0.78 23.84 -5.93
C PRO A 193 -0.17 23.75 -7.14
N LYS A 194 0.38 23.45 -8.32
CA LYS A 194 -0.40 23.31 -9.56
C LYS A 194 -0.78 21.86 -9.86
N ALA A 195 -0.33 20.90 -9.06
CA ALA A 195 -0.65 19.49 -9.26
C ALA A 195 -2.16 19.24 -9.08
N LYS A 196 -2.79 18.68 -10.10
CA LYS A 196 -4.20 18.28 -10.08
C LYS A 196 -4.38 16.80 -9.73
N SER A 197 -3.27 16.05 -9.65
CA SER A 197 -3.23 14.62 -9.43
C SER A 197 -2.09 14.25 -8.48
N ASN A 198 -2.18 13.09 -7.85
CA ASN A 198 -1.05 12.47 -7.16
C ASN A 198 -0.22 11.71 -8.19
N SER A 199 0.96 12.20 -8.54
CA SER A 199 1.86 11.54 -9.48
C SER A 199 2.85 10.64 -8.77
N HIS A 200 3.09 9.45 -9.35
CA HIS A 200 4.16 8.56 -8.96
C HIS A 200 4.97 8.16 -10.19
N GLU A 201 6.26 8.45 -10.19
CA GLU A 201 7.20 8.04 -11.24
C GLU A 201 8.22 7.07 -10.64
N LEU A 202 8.26 5.86 -11.18
CA LEU A 202 9.21 4.82 -10.81
C LEU A 202 10.27 4.70 -11.91
N THR A 203 11.53 4.90 -11.55
CA THR A 203 12.70 4.62 -12.39
C THR A 203 13.44 3.42 -11.84
N VAL A 204 13.70 2.43 -12.68
CA VAL A 204 14.52 1.25 -12.36
C VAL A 204 15.64 1.14 -13.40
N LYS A 205 16.88 0.90 -12.93
CA LYS A 205 18.04 0.63 -13.78
C LYS A 205 18.74 -0.64 -13.31
N GLY A 206 19.23 -1.41 -14.24
CA GLY A 206 19.94 -2.65 -13.96
C GLY A 206 20.49 -3.27 -15.25
N GLU A 207 20.91 -4.52 -15.19
CA GLU A 207 21.40 -5.27 -16.36
C GLU A 207 20.38 -5.33 -17.50
N PHE A 208 19.08 -5.38 -17.18
CA PHE A 208 18.01 -5.38 -18.19
C PHE A 208 17.90 -4.05 -18.96
N GLY A 209 18.59 -3.00 -18.53
CA GLY A 209 18.51 -1.66 -19.09
C GLY A 209 17.84 -0.67 -18.13
N LYS A 210 16.90 0.15 -18.64
CA LYS A 210 16.19 1.18 -17.87
C LYS A 210 14.70 1.11 -18.12
N MET A 211 13.92 1.10 -17.03
CA MET A 211 12.48 1.27 -17.05
C MET A 211 12.10 2.61 -16.39
N VAL A 212 11.15 3.31 -16.98
CA VAL A 212 10.47 4.46 -16.36
C VAL A 212 8.98 4.26 -16.52
N SER A 213 8.26 4.27 -15.42
CA SER A 213 6.80 4.23 -15.42
C SER A 213 6.24 5.39 -14.61
N ARG A 214 5.10 5.94 -15.04
CA ARG A 214 4.46 7.06 -14.38
C ARG A 214 2.95 6.87 -14.32
N THR A 215 2.38 7.21 -13.18
CA THR A 215 0.94 7.33 -12.99
C THR A 215 0.58 8.72 -12.51
N ASP A 216 -0.42 9.33 -13.10
CA ASP A 216 -1.04 10.57 -12.66
C ASP A 216 -2.43 10.23 -12.13
N ASN A 217 -2.53 10.06 -10.81
CA ASN A 217 -3.69 9.47 -10.16
C ASN A 217 -4.72 10.51 -9.75
N VAL A 218 -5.96 10.29 -10.12
CA VAL A 218 -7.08 11.07 -9.58
C VAL A 218 -7.21 10.77 -8.08
N PRO A 219 -7.25 11.79 -7.21
CA PRO A 219 -7.54 11.60 -5.79
C PRO A 219 -8.89 10.91 -5.59
N SER A 220 -9.01 10.08 -4.57
CA SER A 220 -10.31 9.49 -4.21
C SER A 220 -11.25 10.59 -3.72
N GLU A 221 -12.50 10.61 -4.21
CA GLU A 221 -13.52 11.61 -3.79
C GLU A 221 -13.76 11.59 -2.28
N LYS A 222 -13.69 10.40 -1.65
CA LYS A 222 -13.93 10.22 -0.21
C LYS A 222 -12.70 10.43 0.65
N ASN A 223 -11.51 10.32 0.08
CA ASN A 223 -10.24 10.49 0.77
C ASN A 223 -9.17 11.03 -0.19
N PRO A 224 -9.06 12.36 -0.36
CA PRO A 224 -8.15 12.99 -1.31
C PRO A 224 -6.66 12.67 -1.08
N ALA A 225 -6.29 12.26 0.14
CA ALA A 225 -4.93 11.80 0.45
C ALA A 225 -4.59 10.47 -0.22
N THR A 226 -5.60 9.71 -0.69
CA THR A 226 -5.48 8.39 -1.31
C THR A 226 -5.82 8.47 -2.80
N SER A 227 -5.02 7.82 -3.64
CA SER A 227 -5.29 7.69 -5.07
C SER A 227 -6.41 6.67 -5.33
N HIS A 228 -7.33 6.97 -6.24
CA HIS A 228 -8.42 6.06 -6.61
C HIS A 228 -7.88 4.70 -7.14
N LEU A 229 -6.76 4.72 -7.89
CA LEU A 229 -6.11 3.53 -8.42
C LEU A 229 -5.72 2.53 -7.31
N ALA A 230 -5.39 2.99 -6.09
CA ALA A 230 -5.06 2.07 -4.98
C ALA A 230 -6.23 1.13 -4.65
N ALA A 231 -7.45 1.65 -4.57
CA ALA A 231 -8.63 0.81 -4.35
C ALA A 231 -8.89 -0.13 -5.54
N LEU A 232 -8.70 0.36 -6.77
CA LEU A 232 -8.87 -0.46 -7.98
C LEU A 232 -7.83 -1.59 -8.04
N SER A 233 -6.60 -1.37 -7.57
CA SER A 233 -5.56 -2.40 -7.53
C SER A 233 -5.93 -3.55 -6.56
N ALA A 234 -6.50 -3.23 -5.40
CA ALA A 234 -7.00 -4.24 -4.45
C ALA A 234 -8.16 -5.07 -5.06
N ILE A 235 -9.10 -4.39 -5.72
CA ILE A 235 -10.20 -5.06 -6.42
C ILE A 235 -9.66 -5.95 -7.55
N SER A 236 -8.66 -5.49 -8.30
CA SER A 236 -8.01 -6.28 -9.35
C SER A 236 -7.30 -7.51 -8.80
N ALA A 237 -6.55 -7.36 -7.69
CA ALA A 237 -5.90 -8.47 -7.01
C ALA A 237 -6.93 -9.51 -6.53
N LEU A 238 -8.01 -9.07 -5.90
CA LEU A 238 -9.10 -9.96 -5.48
C LEU A 238 -9.74 -10.70 -6.65
N LYS A 239 -9.92 -10.03 -7.80
CA LYS A 239 -10.41 -10.68 -9.03
C LYS A 239 -9.49 -11.80 -9.51
N ARG A 240 -8.17 -11.59 -9.51
CA ARG A 240 -7.18 -12.61 -9.90
C ARG A 240 -7.24 -13.83 -8.98
N ILE A 241 -7.31 -13.61 -7.66
CA ILE A 241 -7.45 -14.69 -6.68
C ILE A 241 -8.71 -15.54 -6.97
N ILE A 242 -9.87 -14.89 -7.16
CA ILE A 242 -11.15 -15.58 -7.39
C ILE A 242 -11.16 -16.34 -8.72
N ARG A 243 -10.52 -15.80 -9.75
CA ARG A 243 -10.49 -16.41 -11.09
C ARG A 243 -9.37 -17.42 -11.26
N ASN A 244 -8.38 -17.39 -10.38
CA ASN A 244 -7.16 -18.17 -10.48
C ASN A 244 -6.41 -17.95 -11.80
N ASP A 245 -6.43 -16.69 -12.32
CA ASP A 245 -5.71 -16.25 -13.50
C ASP A 245 -4.61 -15.24 -13.12
N TRP A 246 -3.40 -15.44 -13.65
CA TRP A 246 -2.20 -14.70 -13.26
C TRP A 246 -1.51 -14.06 -14.47
N VAL A 247 -2.26 -13.27 -15.20
CA VAL A 247 -1.76 -12.55 -16.39
C VAL A 247 -1.12 -11.22 -15.95
N GLY A 248 0.13 -10.98 -16.38
CA GLY A 248 0.88 -9.75 -16.09
C GLY A 248 1.26 -9.63 -14.61
N ILE A 249 1.80 -10.71 -14.05
CA ILE A 249 2.34 -10.76 -12.68
C ILE A 249 3.84 -10.48 -12.69
#